data_77082c71f889a74daa75d806c9f6ebcc
#
_entry.id   77082c71f889a74daa75d806c9f6ebcc
#
_cell.length_a   1.000
_cell.length_b   1.000
_cell.length_c   1.000
_cell.angle_alpha   90.00
_cell.angle_beta   90.00
_cell.angle_gamma   90.00
#
_symmetry.space_group_name_H-M   'P 1'
#
loop_
_entity.id
_entity.type
_entity.pdbx_description
1 polymer ?
#
loop_
_entity_poly.entity_id
_entity_poly.type
_entity_poly.pdbx_seq_one_letter_code
_entity_poly.pdbx_strand_id
1 'polypeptide(L)'
;MHVHFSFHHVPRNAQIDKAIQAHVEKLEKLLSRFSSDLIRLHGVLEFSAAHQGPVCSLNLWLPTARLHSRVEKGTPLTILQDCFDHLIEQVKKHKQFLRREGVWKRRRYRFQQEMMETAAAEVRLKDRQELRDYLELVLPQLNQFVARELRYREMAGMG
;
A
#
# COMPACT_ATOMS: atom_id res chain seq x y z
N MET A 1 20.78 10.04 -0.35
CA MET A 1 19.88 10.87 -1.16
C MET A 1 20.69 11.67 -2.17
N HIS A 2 20.26 11.75 -3.43
CA HIS A 2 20.90 12.58 -4.45
C HIS A 2 20.28 13.98 -4.41
N VAL A 3 21.12 14.98 -4.14
CA VAL A 3 20.68 16.39 -4.00
C VAL A 3 21.36 17.25 -5.05
N HIS A 4 20.55 17.98 -5.81
CA HIS A 4 21.03 18.92 -6.82
C HIS A 4 20.32 20.26 -6.68
N PHE A 5 21.07 21.35 -6.59
CA PHE A 5 20.56 22.73 -6.54
C PHE A 5 21.12 23.57 -7.69
N SER A 6 20.22 24.27 -8.38
CA SER A 6 20.54 25.25 -9.42
C SER A 6 20.19 26.66 -8.94
N PHE A 7 21.09 27.61 -9.21
CA PHE A 7 20.90 29.00 -8.86
C PHE A 7 20.90 29.84 -10.14
N HIS A 8 19.83 30.59 -10.37
CA HIS A 8 19.70 31.45 -11.53
C HIS A 8 19.47 32.90 -11.10
N HIS A 9 20.43 33.76 -11.40
CA HIS A 9 20.40 35.18 -11.04
C HIS A 9 20.24 35.47 -9.54
N VAL A 10 20.58 34.52 -8.69
CA VAL A 10 20.66 34.67 -7.23
C VAL A 10 22.07 34.34 -6.79
N PRO A 11 22.74 35.25 -6.03
CA PRO A 11 24.09 34.98 -5.56
C PRO A 11 24.07 33.84 -4.53
N ARG A 12 24.90 32.86 -4.78
CA ARG A 12 25.12 31.77 -3.82
C ARG A 12 25.82 32.31 -2.58
N ASN A 13 25.24 32.12 -1.42
CA ASN A 13 25.74 32.62 -0.15
C ASN A 13 25.92 31.45 0.85
N ALA A 14 26.95 31.52 1.70
CA ALA A 14 27.19 30.52 2.74
C ALA A 14 26.00 30.29 3.70
N GLN A 15 25.16 31.30 3.90
CA GLN A 15 23.93 31.17 4.69
C GLN A 15 22.89 30.27 4.00
N ILE A 16 22.73 30.43 2.68
CA ILE A 16 21.84 29.61 1.85
C ILE A 16 22.33 28.16 1.86
N ASP A 17 23.63 27.93 1.66
CA ASP A 17 24.22 26.60 1.68
C ASP A 17 24.02 25.89 3.02
N LYS A 18 24.24 26.60 4.14
CA LYS A 18 23.97 26.04 5.50
C LYS A 18 22.49 25.73 5.71
N ALA A 19 21.58 26.58 5.23
CA ALA A 19 20.15 26.34 5.32
C ALA A 19 19.73 25.10 4.50
N ILE A 20 20.24 24.96 3.28
CA ILE A 20 20.01 23.80 2.42
C ILE A 20 20.48 22.53 3.14
N GLN A 21 21.70 22.52 3.64
CA GLN A 21 22.29 21.38 4.36
C GLN A 21 21.42 20.96 5.55
N ALA A 22 21.03 21.91 6.41
CA ALA A 22 20.20 21.64 7.57
C ALA A 22 18.83 21.05 7.23
N HIS A 23 18.18 21.54 6.15
CA HIS A 23 16.91 21.02 5.70
C HIS A 23 17.03 19.66 5.00
N VAL A 24 18.10 19.44 4.24
CA VAL A 24 18.40 18.12 3.64
C VAL A 24 18.59 17.07 4.73
N GLU A 25 19.34 17.36 5.79
CA GLU A 25 19.50 16.44 6.93
C GLU A 25 18.16 16.11 7.61
N LYS A 26 17.27 17.10 7.77
CA LYS A 26 15.91 16.86 8.30
C LYS A 26 15.10 15.93 7.37
N LEU A 27 15.18 16.15 6.06
CA LEU A 27 14.52 15.29 5.07
C LEU A 27 15.08 13.87 5.08
N GLU A 28 16.39 13.68 5.15
CA GLU A 28 17.03 12.37 5.23
C GLU A 28 16.56 11.58 6.47
N LYS A 29 16.50 12.24 7.63
CA LYS A 29 15.94 11.63 8.86
C LYS A 29 14.49 11.22 8.69
N LEU A 30 13.65 12.06 8.04
CA LEU A 30 12.27 11.73 7.75
C LEU A 30 12.13 10.59 6.75
N LEU A 31 13.03 10.48 5.79
CA LEU A 31 13.00 9.53 4.68
C LEU A 31 13.83 8.26 4.94
N SER A 32 14.32 8.06 6.17
CA SER A 32 15.18 6.93 6.58
C SER A 32 14.63 5.54 6.25
N ARG A 33 13.31 5.40 6.00
CA ARG A 33 12.67 4.13 5.60
C ARG A 33 12.77 3.83 4.10
N PHE A 34 13.14 4.80 3.30
CA PHE A 34 13.33 4.64 1.86
C PHE A 34 14.81 4.45 1.57
N SER A 35 15.13 3.65 0.56
CA SER A 35 16.52 3.51 0.11
C SER A 35 17.05 4.87 -0.38
N SER A 36 18.19 5.29 0.13
CA SER A 36 18.79 6.59 -0.19
C SER A 36 19.06 6.78 -1.67
N ASP A 37 19.37 5.69 -2.39
CA ASP A 37 19.69 5.72 -3.81
C ASP A 37 18.49 6.02 -4.70
N LEU A 38 17.27 5.77 -4.19
CA LEU A 38 16.02 6.00 -4.90
C LEU A 38 15.42 7.40 -4.64
N ILE A 39 16.05 8.18 -3.75
CA ILE A 39 15.57 9.51 -3.40
C ILE A 39 16.38 10.56 -4.15
N ARG A 40 15.68 11.42 -4.89
CA ARG A 40 16.30 12.53 -5.60
C ARG A 40 15.59 13.84 -5.23
N LEU A 41 16.37 14.83 -4.81
CA LEU A 41 15.91 16.19 -4.53
C LEU A 41 16.55 17.13 -5.54
N HIS A 42 15.72 17.85 -6.28
CA HIS A 42 16.16 18.91 -7.17
C HIS A 42 15.54 20.24 -6.74
N GLY A 43 16.39 21.18 -6.42
CA GLY A 43 16.02 22.54 -6.05
C GLY A 43 16.44 23.55 -7.09
N VAL A 44 15.61 24.52 -7.35
CA VAL A 44 15.90 25.68 -8.19
C VAL A 44 15.58 26.95 -7.42
N LEU A 45 16.56 27.82 -7.28
CA LEU A 45 16.42 29.17 -6.73
C LEU A 45 16.72 30.16 -7.81
N GLU A 46 15.72 30.90 -8.26
CA GLU A 46 15.83 31.84 -9.36
C GLU A 46 15.26 33.20 -9.01
N PHE A 47 15.81 34.26 -9.60
CA PHE A 47 15.18 35.56 -9.59
C PHE A 47 14.37 35.73 -10.88
N SER A 48 13.05 35.78 -10.72
CA SER A 48 12.14 35.91 -11.86
C SER A 48 11.72 37.37 -12.04
N ALA A 49 12.00 37.90 -13.22
CA ALA A 49 11.53 39.25 -13.61
C ALA A 49 9.99 39.30 -13.68
N ALA A 50 9.35 38.22 -14.08
CA ALA A 50 7.88 38.13 -14.16
C ALA A 50 7.20 38.22 -12.79
N HIS A 51 7.84 37.70 -11.75
CA HIS A 51 7.33 37.72 -10.38
C HIS A 51 7.95 38.82 -9.50
N GLN A 52 8.82 39.65 -10.09
CA GLN A 52 9.55 40.75 -9.43
C GLN A 52 10.25 40.35 -8.13
N GLY A 53 10.74 39.11 -8.07
CA GLY A 53 11.40 38.60 -6.86
C GLY A 53 12.01 37.19 -7.01
N PRO A 54 12.65 36.74 -5.97
CA PRO A 54 13.20 35.38 -5.94
C PRO A 54 12.08 34.35 -5.83
N VAL A 55 12.26 33.22 -6.50
CA VAL A 55 11.36 32.06 -6.53
C VAL A 55 12.15 30.82 -6.17
N CYS A 56 11.64 30.03 -5.26
CA CYS A 56 12.20 28.71 -4.92
C CYS A 56 11.25 27.60 -5.37
N SER A 57 11.80 26.60 -6.05
CA SER A 57 11.07 25.42 -6.49
C SER A 57 11.84 24.18 -6.06
N LEU A 58 11.18 23.28 -5.35
CA LEU A 58 11.74 22.00 -4.90
C LEU A 58 10.94 20.84 -5.48
N ASN A 59 11.64 19.88 -6.08
CA ASN A 59 11.07 18.64 -6.57
C ASN A 59 11.73 17.47 -5.83
N LEU A 60 10.93 16.65 -5.20
CA LEU A 60 11.37 15.45 -4.49
C LEU A 60 10.77 14.21 -5.15
N TRP A 61 11.63 13.33 -5.66
CA TRP A 61 11.24 12.03 -6.21
C TRP A 61 11.45 10.97 -5.15
N LEU A 62 10.37 10.27 -4.83
CA LEU A 62 10.35 9.09 -3.98
C LEU A 62 9.90 7.89 -4.83
N PRO A 63 10.22 6.65 -4.44
CA PRO A 63 9.73 5.45 -5.13
C PRO A 63 8.20 5.37 -5.23
N THR A 64 7.51 6.01 -4.28
CA THR A 64 6.05 5.93 -4.12
C THR A 64 5.31 7.20 -4.53
N ALA A 65 6.01 8.32 -4.73
CA ALA A 65 5.39 9.60 -5.10
C ALA A 65 6.42 10.61 -5.62
N ARG A 66 5.89 11.60 -6.35
CA ARG A 66 6.62 12.84 -6.67
C ARG A 66 5.97 13.98 -5.90
N LEU A 67 6.75 14.70 -5.11
CA LEU A 67 6.33 15.84 -4.32
C LEU A 67 6.98 17.12 -4.88
N HIS A 68 6.21 18.19 -4.90
CA HIS A 68 6.66 19.48 -5.44
C HIS A 68 6.24 20.60 -4.50
N SER A 69 7.14 21.53 -4.25
CA SER A 69 6.87 22.76 -3.52
C SER A 69 7.42 23.96 -4.29
N ARG A 70 6.66 25.04 -4.32
CA ARG A 70 7.08 26.30 -4.93
C ARG A 70 6.63 27.45 -4.05
N VAL A 71 7.54 28.38 -3.79
CA VAL A 71 7.29 29.57 -2.99
C VAL A 71 7.85 30.78 -3.72
N GLU A 72 7.06 31.83 -3.76
CA GLU A 72 7.35 33.13 -4.37
C GLU A 72 7.13 34.21 -3.30
N LYS A 73 7.79 35.34 -3.44
CA LYS A 73 7.68 36.50 -2.55
C LYS A 73 8.34 36.31 -1.18
N GLY A 74 9.46 36.95 -1.01
CA GLY A 74 10.27 36.96 0.21
C GLY A 74 11.74 37.18 -0.10
N THR A 75 12.58 37.05 0.91
CA THR A 75 14.02 37.00 0.70
C THR A 75 14.44 35.59 0.24
N PRO A 76 15.57 35.45 -0.48
CA PRO A 76 16.03 34.13 -0.94
C PRO A 76 16.13 33.09 0.19
N LEU A 77 16.49 33.48 1.40
CA LEU A 77 16.58 32.60 2.56
C LEU A 77 15.20 32.20 3.07
N THR A 78 14.25 33.16 3.17
CA THR A 78 12.90 32.91 3.68
C THR A 78 12.13 31.96 2.75
N ILE A 79 12.13 32.25 1.43
CA ILE A 79 11.43 31.41 0.46
C ILE A 79 12.01 29.99 0.39
N LEU A 80 13.31 29.84 0.61
CA LEU A 80 13.96 28.55 0.69
C LEU A 80 13.45 27.76 1.90
N GLN A 81 13.40 28.40 3.09
CA GLN A 81 12.91 27.79 4.33
C GLN A 81 11.43 27.38 4.17
N ASP A 82 10.58 28.28 3.72
CA ASP A 82 9.15 28.01 3.52
C ASP A 82 8.93 26.88 2.50
N CYS A 83 9.72 26.88 1.42
CA CYS A 83 9.64 25.83 0.41
C CYS A 83 10.00 24.46 0.96
N PHE A 84 11.02 24.36 1.80
CA PHE A 84 11.39 23.13 2.50
C PHE A 84 10.34 22.72 3.53
N ASP A 85 9.78 23.65 4.30
CA ASP A 85 8.77 23.35 5.30
C ASP A 85 7.49 22.81 4.64
N HIS A 86 7.03 23.39 3.52
CA HIS A 86 5.94 22.86 2.71
C HIS A 86 6.25 21.44 2.21
N LEU A 87 7.46 21.21 1.73
CA LEU A 87 7.89 19.89 1.26
C LEU A 87 7.89 18.86 2.39
N ILE A 88 8.39 19.22 3.57
CA ILE A 88 8.40 18.38 4.77
C ILE A 88 6.97 18.01 5.20
N GLU A 89 6.03 18.96 5.15
CA GLU A 89 4.62 18.66 5.43
C GLU A 89 4.02 17.67 4.43
N GLN A 90 4.31 17.84 3.13
CA GLN A 90 3.86 16.90 2.10
C GLN A 90 4.43 15.50 2.33
N VAL A 91 5.72 15.39 2.71
CA VAL A 91 6.35 14.10 3.08
C VAL A 91 5.65 13.47 4.27
N LYS A 92 5.34 14.24 5.33
CA LYS A 92 4.61 13.73 6.50
C LYS A 92 3.22 13.20 6.12
N LYS A 93 2.46 13.96 5.32
CA LYS A 93 1.13 13.55 4.82
C LYS A 93 1.23 12.27 3.97
N HIS A 94 2.21 12.20 3.07
CA HIS A 94 2.44 11.02 2.24
C HIS A 94 2.79 9.77 3.08
N LYS A 95 3.63 9.91 4.09
CA LYS A 95 3.95 8.81 5.02
C LYS A 95 2.72 8.33 5.80
N GLN A 96 1.84 9.25 6.22
CA GLN A 96 0.58 8.89 6.88
C GLN A 96 -0.34 8.12 5.93
N PHE A 97 -0.43 8.56 4.67
CA PHE A 97 -1.21 7.87 3.64
C PHE A 97 -0.71 6.43 3.43
N LEU A 98 0.59 6.24 3.24
CA LEU A 98 1.19 4.90 3.09
C LEU A 98 0.94 3.98 4.29
N ARG A 99 0.96 4.52 5.51
CA ARG A 99 0.62 3.75 6.73
C ARG A 99 -0.84 3.31 6.72
N ARG A 100 -1.77 4.19 6.35
CA ARG A 100 -3.20 3.88 6.26
C ARG A 100 -3.48 2.84 5.18
N GLU A 101 -2.89 2.98 4.00
CA GLU A 101 -3.04 2.03 2.91
C GLU A 101 -2.60 0.61 3.32
N GLY A 102 -1.48 0.48 4.03
CA GLY A 102 -1.03 -0.81 4.57
C GLY A 102 -2.00 -1.45 5.58
N VAL A 103 -2.72 -0.64 6.37
CA VAL A 103 -3.76 -1.12 7.30
C VAL A 103 -5.00 -1.58 6.54
N TRP A 104 -5.45 -0.82 5.54
CA TRP A 104 -6.60 -1.17 4.71
C TRP A 104 -6.38 -2.45 3.89
N LYS A 105 -5.20 -2.63 3.30
CA LYS A 105 -4.84 -3.86 2.57
C LYS A 105 -4.90 -5.09 3.49
N ARG A 106 -4.38 -5.00 4.71
CA ARG A 106 -4.43 -6.10 5.70
C ARG A 106 -5.86 -6.42 6.15
N ARG A 107 -6.71 -5.40 6.40
CA ARG A 107 -8.12 -5.60 6.75
C ARG A 107 -8.89 -6.27 5.63
N ARG A 108 -8.71 -5.80 4.40
CA ARG A 108 -9.37 -6.38 3.21
C ARG A 108 -8.96 -7.84 3.01
N TYR A 109 -7.69 -8.18 3.18
CA TYR A 109 -7.20 -9.55 3.07
C TYR A 109 -7.79 -10.47 4.14
N ARG A 110 -7.84 -10.05 5.41
CA ARG A 110 -8.49 -10.82 6.48
C ARG A 110 -9.97 -11.05 6.20
N PHE A 111 -10.68 -10.01 5.82
CA PHE A 111 -12.11 -10.13 5.48
C PHE A 111 -12.35 -11.11 4.32
N GLN A 112 -11.51 -11.07 3.28
CA GLN A 112 -11.59 -12.04 2.19
C GLN A 112 -11.33 -13.47 2.66
N GLN A 113 -10.35 -13.70 3.54
CA GLN A 113 -10.10 -15.02 4.10
C GLN A 113 -11.29 -15.52 4.94
N GLU A 114 -11.83 -14.69 5.82
CA GLU A 114 -13.02 -15.03 6.63
C GLU A 114 -14.21 -15.39 5.75
N MET A 115 -14.45 -14.62 4.68
CA MET A 115 -15.53 -14.92 3.72
C MET A 115 -15.30 -16.23 2.96
N MET A 116 -14.06 -16.52 2.57
CA MET A 116 -13.73 -17.79 1.90
C MET A 116 -13.88 -18.99 2.83
N GLU A 117 -13.47 -18.87 4.10
CA GLU A 117 -13.61 -19.93 5.09
C GLU A 117 -15.08 -20.22 5.42
N THR A 118 -15.92 -19.18 5.57
CA THR A 118 -17.37 -19.33 5.80
C THR A 118 -18.06 -19.97 4.60
N ALA A 119 -17.76 -19.52 3.38
CA ALA A 119 -18.31 -20.12 2.17
C ALA A 119 -17.90 -21.60 2.00
N ALA A 120 -16.64 -21.93 2.28
CA ALA A 120 -16.16 -23.31 2.22
C ALA A 120 -16.82 -24.19 3.29
N ALA A 121 -17.10 -23.64 4.48
CA ALA A 121 -17.83 -24.36 5.54
C ALA A 121 -19.30 -24.61 5.13
N GLU A 122 -19.97 -23.64 4.55
CA GLU A 122 -21.35 -23.80 4.05
C GLU A 122 -21.46 -24.86 2.94
N VAL A 123 -20.52 -24.86 1.97
CA VAL A 123 -20.48 -25.90 0.91
C VAL A 123 -20.28 -27.27 1.52
N ARG A 124 -19.38 -27.44 2.48
CA ARG A 124 -19.15 -28.74 3.16
C ARG A 124 -20.38 -29.22 3.94
N LEU A 125 -21.12 -28.33 4.55
CA LEU A 125 -22.37 -28.66 5.26
C LEU A 125 -23.44 -29.10 4.27
N LYS A 126 -23.57 -28.40 3.14
CA LYS A 126 -24.52 -28.72 2.09
C LYS A 126 -24.23 -30.08 1.44
N ASP A 127 -22.96 -30.34 1.10
CA ASP A 127 -22.53 -31.63 0.55
C ASP A 127 -22.81 -32.80 1.51
N ARG A 128 -22.61 -32.60 2.83
CA ARG A 128 -22.93 -33.62 3.84
C ARG A 128 -24.42 -33.87 3.97
N GLN A 129 -25.22 -32.83 3.86
CA GLN A 129 -26.69 -32.94 3.91
C GLN A 129 -27.21 -33.70 2.68
N GLU A 130 -26.78 -33.31 1.50
CA GLU A 130 -27.14 -33.98 0.25
C GLU A 130 -26.72 -35.46 0.24
N LEU A 131 -25.52 -35.78 0.74
CA LEU A 131 -25.06 -37.16 0.89
C LEU A 131 -25.91 -37.95 1.88
N ARG A 132 -26.31 -37.36 3.01
CA ARG A 132 -27.17 -38.00 4.01
C ARG A 132 -28.55 -38.28 3.41
N ASP A 133 -29.16 -37.30 2.73
CA ASP A 133 -30.48 -37.43 2.10
C ASP A 133 -30.44 -38.53 1.04
N TYR A 134 -29.39 -38.61 0.23
CA TYR A 134 -29.15 -39.65 -0.75
C TYR A 134 -29.05 -41.03 -0.09
N LEU A 135 -28.27 -41.16 0.99
CA LEU A 135 -28.12 -42.44 1.73
C LEU A 135 -29.45 -42.87 2.34
N GLU A 136 -30.21 -41.99 2.95
CA GLU A 136 -31.55 -42.28 3.49
C GLU A 136 -32.53 -42.84 2.41
N LEU A 137 -32.39 -42.35 1.19
CA LEU A 137 -33.20 -42.81 0.06
C LEU A 137 -32.78 -44.21 -0.45
N VAL A 138 -31.47 -44.48 -0.48
CA VAL A 138 -30.89 -45.72 -1.07
C VAL A 138 -30.81 -46.85 -0.09
N LEU A 139 -30.56 -46.57 1.22
CA LEU A 139 -30.43 -47.63 2.27
C LEU A 139 -31.60 -48.60 2.35
N PRO A 140 -32.88 -48.20 2.28
CA PRO A 140 -34.02 -49.14 2.28
C PRO A 140 -34.01 -50.07 1.09
N GLN A 141 -33.67 -49.55 -0.11
CA GLN A 141 -33.60 -50.36 -1.34
C GLN A 141 -32.45 -51.37 -1.29
N LEU A 142 -31.31 -50.94 -0.77
CA LEU A 142 -30.13 -51.80 -0.58
C LEU A 142 -30.41 -52.93 0.44
N ASN A 143 -31.08 -52.61 1.54
CA ASN A 143 -31.50 -53.61 2.54
C ASN A 143 -32.50 -54.62 1.97
N GLN A 144 -33.47 -54.19 1.16
CA GLN A 144 -34.39 -55.11 0.48
C GLN A 144 -33.69 -56.04 -0.52
N PHE A 145 -32.70 -55.48 -1.25
CA PHE A 145 -31.92 -56.27 -2.20
C PHE A 145 -31.08 -57.33 -1.46
N VAL A 146 -30.38 -56.95 -0.41
CA VAL A 146 -29.56 -57.86 0.41
C VAL A 146 -30.43 -58.95 1.04
N ALA A 147 -31.58 -58.61 1.60
CA ALA A 147 -32.50 -59.58 2.20
C ALA A 147 -33.05 -60.57 1.14
N ARG A 148 -33.30 -60.10 -0.07
CA ARG A 148 -33.74 -60.97 -1.18
C ARG A 148 -32.63 -61.90 -1.67
N GLU A 149 -31.40 -61.39 -1.76
CA GLU A 149 -30.24 -62.18 -2.16
C GLU A 149 -29.87 -63.25 -1.12
N LEU A 150 -29.95 -62.94 0.16
CA LEU A 150 -29.72 -63.87 1.25
C LEU A 150 -30.79 -65.01 1.20
N ARG A 151 -32.06 -64.70 1.05
CA ARG A 151 -33.09 -65.71 0.92
C ARG A 151 -32.90 -66.62 -0.31
N TYR A 152 -32.46 -66.04 -1.44
CA TYR A 152 -32.17 -66.79 -2.64
C TYR A 152 -31.01 -67.77 -2.43
N ARG A 153 -29.95 -67.37 -1.73
CA ARG A 153 -28.80 -68.21 -1.40
C ARG A 153 -29.18 -69.31 -0.40
N GLU A 154 -29.98 -69.01 0.61
CA GLU A 154 -30.50 -70.00 1.54
C GLU A 154 -31.33 -71.09 0.83
N MET A 155 -32.18 -70.69 -0.12
CA MET A 155 -32.96 -71.64 -0.92
C MET A 155 -32.12 -72.43 -1.93
N ALA A 156 -31.07 -71.83 -2.49
CA ALA A 156 -30.15 -72.47 -3.40
C ALA A 156 -29.16 -73.43 -2.72
N GLY A 157 -28.88 -73.26 -1.42
CA GLY A 157 -28.03 -74.12 -0.63
C GLY A 157 -28.72 -75.32 0.00
N MET A 158 -30.04 -75.46 -0.22
CA MET A 158 -30.86 -76.60 0.22
C MET A 158 -31.09 -77.62 -0.89
N GLY A 159 -30.32 -77.61 -1.98
CA GLY A 159 -30.34 -78.56 -3.06
C GLY A 159 -29.08 -79.39 -3.14
#